data_a1785ef1c75c93a3e8b1c04a181c7ec4
#
_entry.id   a1785ef1c75c93a3e8b1c04a181c7ec4
#
_cell.length_a   1.000
_cell.length_b   1.000
_cell.length_c   1.000
_cell.angle_alpha   90.00
_cell.angle_beta   90.00
_cell.angle_gamma   90.00
#
_symmetry.space_group_name_H-M   'P 1'
#
loop_
_entity.id
_entity.type
_entity.pdbx_description
1 polymer ?
#
loop_
_entity_poly.entity_id
_entity_poly.type
_entity_poly.pdbx_seq_one_letter_code
_entity_poly.pdbx_strand_id
1 'polypeptide(L)'
;MDKKGAIMPTAVSRTDAAAGGSEADDLVYFNGIDGETGQYSVKPCTIDDLASVAKANPRTASIEAVRAATEIRAFGLPPGVDEDQLNTTGWGVIFHESASPDIRGALEPLLSLRRRQTGALFKTLDYKAGEQTRDWYARHLVAPSQVNPDAVPYYLLVVGPPDEIPFEFQYLLGVDYAVGRLSLGSPDEYARYAESVVRYEGANSLANAKTVAYWGTRHLGDKATQLSAEQLIGPLANGDPTSKGRLAKPAHVDFKFGAELFLADDATKNKLLAKLTADRPPSLLFTASHGMQFGAGRPPQETAQGALLCQDWPGFGTISAAHYLGASDVPDDANVGGMVAFFFACFAGGTPKVDQFILKPDQLAAAATLPSLAPRPFMAALPQRLLAHPKGSALAIIAHVDRAWACSIQTPGMTGGQIMPFRNGLQFMMQGHPIGHVIRDQFGSRFAALSAELLSMLAPGAPKVVDSVLVSRWLERNDAQNYVMLGDPAARIRIDKLTVSAT
;
A
#
# COMPACT_ATOMS: atom_id res chain seq x y z
N MET A 1 -50.96 -59.11 9.69
CA MET A 1 -51.03 -58.72 11.09
C MET A 1 -49.60 -58.57 11.54
N ASP A 2 -48.97 -57.43 11.28
CA ASP A 2 -47.61 -57.21 11.70
C ASP A 2 -47.40 -55.76 12.06
N LYS A 3 -46.96 -55.54 13.27
CA LYS A 3 -46.65 -54.21 13.83
C LYS A 3 -45.25 -53.80 13.41
N LYS A 4 -45.15 -52.71 12.70
CA LYS A 4 -43.88 -52.00 12.40
C LYS A 4 -43.34 -51.34 13.67
N GLY A 5 -42.16 -51.74 14.10
CA GLY A 5 -41.34 -51.03 15.10
C GLY A 5 -40.53 -49.93 14.40
N ALA A 6 -40.75 -48.67 14.77
CA ALA A 6 -39.91 -47.58 14.35
C ALA A 6 -38.67 -47.53 15.24
N ILE A 7 -37.49 -47.59 14.61
CA ILE A 7 -36.20 -47.38 15.27
C ILE A 7 -35.91 -45.88 15.20
N MET A 8 -35.86 -45.20 16.33
CA MET A 8 -35.31 -43.85 16.43
C MET A 8 -33.79 -43.90 16.35
N PRO A 9 -33.15 -42.94 15.66
CA PRO A 9 -31.70 -42.85 15.65
C PRO A 9 -31.23 -42.27 16.99
N THR A 10 -30.34 -42.99 17.62
CA THR A 10 -29.60 -42.59 18.83
C THR A 10 -28.81 -41.30 18.57
N ALA A 11 -28.96 -40.34 19.47
CA ALA A 11 -28.17 -39.12 19.52
C ALA A 11 -26.68 -39.48 19.68
N VAL A 12 -25.89 -39.09 18.69
CA VAL A 12 -24.43 -39.12 18.80
C VAL A 12 -24.01 -37.99 19.72
N SER A 13 -23.49 -38.36 20.86
CA SER A 13 -22.80 -37.49 21.82
C SER A 13 -21.68 -36.76 21.09
N ARG A 14 -21.74 -35.43 21.00
CA ARG A 14 -20.59 -34.58 20.69
C ARG A 14 -19.63 -34.69 21.84
N THR A 15 -18.65 -35.54 21.74
CA THR A 15 -17.43 -35.45 22.52
C THR A 15 -16.65 -34.22 22.06
N ASP A 16 -16.33 -33.38 23.03
CA ASP A 16 -15.43 -32.23 22.89
C ASP A 16 -14.14 -32.64 22.20
N ALA A 17 -14.01 -32.28 20.92
CA ALA A 17 -12.70 -32.21 20.29
C ALA A 17 -12.05 -30.92 20.80
N ALA A 18 -11.21 -31.06 21.81
CA ALA A 18 -10.30 -30.01 22.26
C ALA A 18 -9.52 -29.52 21.06
N ALA A 19 -9.69 -28.25 20.72
CA ALA A 19 -8.89 -27.53 19.73
C ALA A 19 -7.46 -27.43 20.25
N GLY A 20 -6.62 -28.41 19.92
CA GLY A 20 -5.18 -28.34 20.06
C GLY A 20 -4.58 -27.56 18.89
N GLY A 21 -4.89 -26.28 18.74
CA GLY A 21 -4.10 -25.37 17.97
C GLY A 21 -2.75 -25.19 18.68
N SER A 22 -1.62 -25.30 17.98
CA SER A 22 -0.33 -25.01 18.59
C SER A 22 -0.31 -23.53 19.00
N GLU A 23 0.30 -23.17 20.13
CA GLU A 23 0.47 -21.76 20.58
C GLU A 23 1.03 -20.85 19.48
N ALA A 24 1.75 -21.41 18.48
CA ALA A 24 2.30 -20.69 17.33
C ALA A 24 1.21 -20.23 16.32
N ASP A 25 0.03 -20.84 16.29
CA ASP A 25 -1.03 -20.50 15.34
C ASP A 25 -1.88 -19.29 15.81
N ASP A 26 -1.75 -18.89 17.09
CA ASP A 26 -2.46 -17.76 17.68
C ASP A 26 -1.63 -16.44 17.68
N LEU A 27 -0.43 -16.48 17.11
CA LEU A 27 0.45 -15.32 17.05
C LEU A 27 0.26 -14.49 15.77
N VAL A 28 0.34 -13.18 15.93
CA VAL A 28 0.34 -12.20 14.84
C VAL A 28 1.78 -11.91 14.43
N TYR A 29 2.05 -12.00 13.13
CA TYR A 29 3.37 -11.85 12.52
C TYR A 29 3.43 -10.61 11.64
N PHE A 30 4.63 -10.01 11.53
CA PHE A 30 4.91 -8.82 10.72
C PHE A 30 5.82 -9.17 9.55
N ASN A 31 5.69 -8.46 8.44
CA ASN A 31 6.53 -8.62 7.24
C ASN A 31 7.88 -7.88 7.32
N GLY A 32 8.32 -7.43 8.48
CA GLY A 32 9.59 -6.74 8.66
C GLY A 32 10.66 -7.67 9.18
N ILE A 33 11.83 -7.66 8.53
CA ILE A 33 13.00 -8.41 8.95
C ILE A 33 14.17 -7.47 9.23
N ASP A 34 14.88 -7.71 10.33
CA ASP A 34 16.09 -6.98 10.69
C ASP A 34 17.26 -7.44 9.82
N GLY A 35 17.85 -6.51 9.07
CA GLY A 35 18.88 -6.80 8.09
C GLY A 35 20.22 -7.22 8.68
N GLU A 36 20.48 -6.93 9.96
CA GLU A 36 21.71 -7.32 10.64
C GLU A 36 21.62 -8.74 11.22
N THR A 37 20.43 -9.09 11.75
CA THR A 37 20.24 -10.33 12.51
C THR A 37 19.48 -11.42 11.75
N GLY A 38 18.72 -11.06 10.71
CA GLY A 38 17.82 -11.98 10.01
C GLY A 38 16.63 -12.43 10.89
N GLN A 39 16.29 -11.69 11.92
CA GLN A 39 15.15 -11.95 12.79
C GLN A 39 13.99 -11.01 12.45
N TYR A 40 12.77 -11.37 12.83
CA TYR A 40 11.65 -10.44 12.77
C TYR A 40 12.03 -9.13 13.48
N SER A 41 11.82 -8.01 12.83
CA SER A 41 12.05 -6.68 13.43
C SER A 41 11.13 -6.42 14.61
N VAL A 42 10.01 -7.12 14.64
CA VAL A 42 9.08 -7.18 15.77
C VAL A 42 8.79 -8.64 16.09
N LYS A 43 8.97 -9.00 17.35
CA LYS A 43 8.59 -10.35 17.79
C LYS A 43 7.10 -10.59 17.56
N PRO A 44 6.71 -11.80 17.14
CA PRO A 44 5.30 -12.16 17.08
C PRO A 44 4.58 -11.87 18.41
N CYS A 45 3.37 -11.33 18.32
CA CYS A 45 2.56 -10.90 19.47
C CYS A 45 1.28 -11.69 19.56
N THR A 46 0.75 -11.83 20.77
CA THR A 46 -0.59 -12.42 20.96
C THR A 46 -1.70 -11.43 20.59
N ILE A 47 -2.90 -11.96 20.31
CA ILE A 47 -4.10 -11.14 20.12
C ILE A 47 -4.37 -10.25 21.35
N ASP A 48 -4.18 -10.78 22.56
CA ASP A 48 -4.42 -10.05 23.81
C ASP A 48 -3.45 -8.89 24.00
N ASP A 49 -2.16 -9.08 23.66
CA ASP A 49 -1.17 -7.99 23.68
C ASP A 49 -1.56 -6.87 22.72
N LEU A 50 -1.94 -7.23 21.48
CA LEU A 50 -2.35 -6.26 20.48
C LEU A 50 -3.68 -5.59 20.82
N ALA A 51 -4.64 -6.30 21.38
CA ALA A 51 -5.89 -5.72 21.85
C ALA A 51 -5.65 -4.69 22.96
N SER A 52 -4.72 -4.98 23.86
CA SER A 52 -4.30 -4.05 24.92
C SER A 52 -3.65 -2.80 24.34
N VAL A 53 -2.78 -2.94 23.35
CA VAL A 53 -2.18 -1.82 22.61
C VAL A 53 -3.24 -1.00 21.88
N ALA A 54 -4.15 -1.64 21.16
CA ALA A 54 -5.22 -0.98 20.42
C ALA A 54 -6.15 -0.16 21.34
N LYS A 55 -6.51 -0.71 22.50
CA LYS A 55 -7.34 -0.03 23.51
C LYS A 55 -6.64 1.16 24.16
N ALA A 56 -5.33 1.07 24.35
CA ALA A 56 -4.53 2.10 25.04
C ALA A 56 -3.97 3.17 24.10
N ASN A 57 -3.87 2.91 22.79
CA ASN A 57 -3.28 3.82 21.84
C ASN A 57 -4.27 4.94 21.44
N PRO A 58 -4.02 6.22 21.78
CA PRO A 58 -4.90 7.33 21.43
C PRO A 58 -5.04 7.56 19.91
N ARG A 59 -4.14 6.97 19.10
CA ARG A 59 -4.18 7.05 17.63
C ARG A 59 -4.96 5.90 16.97
N THR A 60 -5.47 4.95 17.75
CA THR A 60 -6.27 3.83 17.24
C THR A 60 -7.51 4.33 16.50
N ALA A 61 -8.08 5.43 16.95
CA ALA A 61 -9.13 6.15 16.25
C ALA A 61 -8.60 7.56 15.90
N SER A 62 -8.20 7.80 14.67
CA SER A 62 -7.91 9.15 14.20
C SER A 62 -9.22 9.96 14.21
N ILE A 63 -9.31 10.96 15.11
CA ILE A 63 -10.49 11.81 15.26
C ILE A 63 -10.79 12.54 13.94
N GLU A 64 -9.77 12.92 13.17
CA GLU A 64 -9.92 13.56 11.87
C GLU A 64 -10.50 12.59 10.83
N ALA A 65 -9.99 11.36 10.75
CA ALA A 65 -10.53 10.34 9.85
C ALA A 65 -11.96 9.95 10.23
N VAL A 66 -12.28 9.96 11.53
CA VAL A 66 -13.64 9.70 12.03
C VAL A 66 -14.59 10.82 11.72
N ARG A 67 -14.20 12.07 11.91
CA ARG A 67 -15.06 13.22 11.52
C ARG A 67 -15.38 13.16 10.04
N ALA A 68 -14.39 12.85 9.21
CA ALA A 68 -14.61 12.61 7.79
C ALA A 68 -15.63 11.49 7.55
N ALA A 69 -15.61 10.40 8.34
CA ALA A 69 -16.50 9.24 8.16
C ALA A 69 -17.91 9.41 8.72
N THR A 70 -18.10 10.22 9.77
CA THR A 70 -19.39 10.29 10.49
C THR A 70 -20.33 11.40 10.02
N GLU A 71 -19.83 12.44 9.40
CA GLU A 71 -20.64 13.62 9.06
C GLU A 71 -21.34 13.53 7.71
N ILE A 72 -20.91 12.66 6.76
CA ILE A 72 -21.51 12.63 5.42
C ILE A 72 -21.57 11.21 4.83
N ARG A 73 -22.69 10.92 4.14
CA ARG A 73 -22.97 9.62 3.50
C ARG A 73 -22.27 9.39 2.15
N ALA A 74 -21.46 10.32 1.68
CA ALA A 74 -20.72 10.19 0.42
C ALA A 74 -19.32 10.79 0.55
N PHE A 75 -18.29 9.94 0.44
CA PHE A 75 -16.88 10.34 0.39
C PHE A 75 -16.41 10.56 -1.05
N GLY A 76 -15.54 11.54 -1.26
CA GLY A 76 -14.89 11.78 -2.54
C GLY A 76 -15.72 12.63 -3.50
N LEU A 77 -15.69 12.27 -4.78
CA LEU A 77 -16.34 13.02 -5.85
C LEU A 77 -17.87 13.10 -5.67
N PRO A 78 -18.50 14.22 -6.07
CA PRO A 78 -19.94 14.35 -6.09
C PRO A 78 -20.59 13.28 -6.98
N PRO A 79 -21.82 12.82 -6.66
CA PRO A 79 -22.53 11.87 -7.51
C PRO A 79 -22.67 12.36 -8.96
N GLY A 80 -22.32 11.50 -9.91
CA GLY A 80 -22.39 11.80 -11.35
C GLY A 80 -21.12 12.44 -11.94
N VAL A 81 -20.10 12.72 -11.14
CA VAL A 81 -18.75 13.08 -11.65
C VAL A 81 -18.00 11.80 -11.93
N ASP A 82 -17.55 11.65 -13.18
CA ASP A 82 -16.75 10.52 -13.65
C ASP A 82 -15.28 10.73 -13.25
N GLU A 83 -14.77 9.84 -12.43
CA GLU A 83 -13.38 9.88 -11.94
C GLU A 83 -12.33 9.81 -13.05
N ASP A 84 -12.66 9.21 -14.18
CA ASP A 84 -11.77 9.08 -15.32
C ASP A 84 -11.62 10.37 -16.14
N GLN A 85 -12.48 11.35 -15.91
CA GLN A 85 -12.54 12.61 -16.65
C GLN A 85 -11.81 13.75 -15.91
N LEU A 86 -10.53 13.95 -16.26
CA LEU A 86 -9.70 14.99 -15.61
C LEU A 86 -10.25 16.41 -15.77
N ASN A 87 -10.97 16.69 -16.85
CA ASN A 87 -11.59 18.00 -17.10
C ASN A 87 -12.79 18.30 -16.19
N THR A 88 -13.30 17.32 -15.45
CA THR A 88 -14.38 17.46 -14.46
C THR A 88 -13.92 17.23 -13.04
N THR A 89 -12.87 16.46 -12.84
CA THR A 89 -12.31 16.12 -11.52
C THR A 89 -11.16 17.06 -11.11
N GLY A 90 -10.46 17.65 -12.09
CA GLY A 90 -9.34 18.52 -11.85
C GLY A 90 -8.06 17.82 -11.42
N TRP A 91 -6.96 18.55 -11.49
CA TRP A 91 -5.66 18.09 -11.02
C TRP A 91 -4.88 19.25 -10.38
N GLY A 92 -4.25 18.99 -9.25
CA GLY A 92 -3.46 19.97 -8.52
C GLY A 92 -2.13 19.45 -8.04
N VAL A 93 -1.18 20.36 -7.87
CA VAL A 93 0.11 20.10 -7.23
C VAL A 93 0.20 20.85 -5.93
N ILE A 94 0.69 20.17 -4.88
CA ILE A 94 0.94 20.75 -3.57
C ILE A 94 2.44 20.79 -3.33
N PHE A 95 3.00 21.99 -3.21
CA PHE A 95 4.39 22.20 -2.85
C PHE A 95 4.49 22.67 -1.40
N HIS A 96 5.58 22.31 -0.72
CA HIS A 96 5.93 23.01 0.52
C HIS A 96 6.17 24.50 0.22
N GLU A 97 5.82 25.42 1.14
CA GLU A 97 5.95 26.86 0.94
C GLU A 97 7.40 27.29 0.60
N SER A 98 8.39 26.54 1.08
CA SER A 98 9.82 26.76 0.81
C SER A 98 10.36 25.93 -0.37
N ALA A 99 9.51 25.24 -1.14
CA ALA A 99 9.98 24.39 -2.23
C ALA A 99 10.78 25.17 -3.28
N SER A 100 11.95 24.63 -3.65
CA SER A 100 12.86 25.24 -4.61
C SER A 100 12.18 25.56 -5.95
N PRO A 101 12.42 26.76 -6.52
CA PRO A 101 12.00 27.08 -7.89
C PRO A 101 12.51 26.08 -8.92
N ASP A 102 13.69 25.48 -8.72
CA ASP A 102 14.26 24.50 -9.63
C ASP A 102 13.41 23.21 -9.70
N ILE A 103 12.89 22.74 -8.57
CA ILE A 103 11.96 21.61 -8.54
C ILE A 103 10.66 21.95 -9.28
N ARG A 104 10.13 23.16 -9.06
CA ARG A 104 8.92 23.62 -9.76
C ARG A 104 9.15 23.68 -11.26
N GLY A 105 10.29 24.22 -11.70
CA GLY A 105 10.70 24.28 -13.11
C GLY A 105 10.90 22.90 -13.73
N ALA A 106 11.52 21.98 -13.00
CA ALA A 106 11.75 20.59 -13.45
C ALA A 106 10.45 19.83 -13.72
N LEU A 107 9.38 20.12 -12.98
CA LEU A 107 8.06 19.51 -13.16
C LEU A 107 7.22 20.15 -14.28
N GLU A 108 7.64 21.28 -14.87
CA GLU A 108 6.81 22.02 -15.83
C GLU A 108 6.28 21.16 -17.01
N PRO A 109 7.02 20.18 -17.57
CA PRO A 109 6.45 19.30 -18.60
C PRO A 109 5.17 18.59 -18.15
N LEU A 110 5.17 18.03 -16.92
CA LEU A 110 4.00 17.37 -16.31
C LEU A 110 2.90 18.39 -15.98
N LEU A 111 3.26 19.51 -15.35
CA LEU A 111 2.30 20.56 -15.00
C LEU A 111 1.58 21.09 -16.23
N SER A 112 2.32 21.33 -17.32
CA SER A 112 1.75 21.76 -18.62
C SER A 112 0.84 20.70 -19.23
N LEU A 113 1.19 19.40 -19.13
CA LEU A 113 0.31 18.31 -19.56
C LEU A 113 -1.02 18.35 -18.79
N ARG A 114 -0.95 18.36 -17.46
CA ARG A 114 -2.13 18.34 -16.60
C ARG A 114 -2.99 19.61 -16.77
N ARG A 115 -2.38 20.77 -16.93
CA ARG A 115 -3.09 22.02 -17.22
C ARG A 115 -3.89 21.95 -18.53
N ARG A 116 -3.34 21.35 -19.58
CA ARG A 116 -4.09 21.14 -20.84
C ARG A 116 -5.26 20.18 -20.67
N GLN A 117 -5.13 19.15 -19.80
CA GLN A 117 -6.16 18.13 -19.61
C GLN A 117 -7.31 18.59 -18.69
N THR A 118 -7.04 19.50 -17.75
CA THR A 118 -8.00 19.92 -16.72
C THR A 118 -8.53 21.34 -16.89
N GLY A 119 -7.87 22.16 -17.71
CA GLY A 119 -8.28 23.55 -17.97
C GLY A 119 -8.32 24.39 -16.67
N ALA A 120 -9.47 24.97 -16.38
CA ALA A 120 -9.67 25.84 -15.20
C ALA A 120 -9.55 25.09 -13.86
N LEU A 121 -9.70 23.78 -13.87
CA LEU A 121 -9.57 22.93 -12.68
C LEU A 121 -8.12 22.52 -12.38
N PHE A 122 -7.13 23.14 -13.05
CA PHE A 122 -5.72 23.03 -12.66
C PHE A 122 -5.43 23.98 -11.50
N LYS A 123 -4.80 23.48 -10.43
CA LYS A 123 -4.37 24.32 -9.29
C LYS A 123 -2.92 24.06 -8.90
N THR A 124 -2.23 25.13 -8.51
CA THR A 124 -0.99 25.03 -7.74
C THR A 124 -1.31 25.48 -6.32
N LEU A 125 -1.10 24.59 -5.38
CA LEU A 125 -1.43 24.74 -3.97
C LEU A 125 -0.14 24.71 -3.16
N ASP A 126 -0.17 25.22 -1.94
CA ASP A 126 0.96 25.19 -1.02
C ASP A 126 0.59 24.47 0.29
N TYR A 127 1.60 23.90 0.92
CA TYR A 127 1.58 23.40 2.28
C TYR A 127 2.49 24.28 3.14
N LYS A 128 1.99 24.77 4.27
CA LYS A 128 2.78 25.58 5.22
C LYS A 128 3.41 24.69 6.27
N ALA A 129 4.63 25.02 6.66
CA ALA A 129 5.39 24.24 7.64
C ALA A 129 4.59 24.02 8.93
N GLY A 130 4.39 22.76 9.31
CA GLY A 130 3.64 22.36 10.50
C GLY A 130 2.13 22.51 10.43
N GLU A 131 1.57 22.85 9.27
CA GLU A 131 0.13 22.99 9.06
C GLU A 131 -0.60 21.66 9.26
N GLN A 132 -1.67 21.65 10.05
CA GLN A 132 -2.53 20.47 10.19
C GLN A 132 -3.47 20.38 8.99
N THR A 133 -3.84 19.15 8.60
CA THR A 133 -4.73 18.92 7.43
C THR A 133 -6.05 19.69 7.52
N ARG A 134 -6.65 19.79 8.72
CA ARG A 134 -7.88 20.58 8.93
C ARG A 134 -7.70 22.08 8.67
N ASP A 135 -6.51 22.62 9.03
CA ASP A 135 -6.22 24.06 8.86
C ASP A 135 -5.93 24.33 7.38
N TRP A 136 -5.29 23.37 6.68
CA TRP A 136 -5.14 23.38 5.24
C TRP A 136 -6.49 23.37 4.51
N TYR A 137 -7.43 22.49 4.91
CA TYR A 137 -8.79 22.47 4.37
C TYR A 137 -9.50 23.82 4.57
N ALA A 138 -9.44 24.38 5.79
CA ALA A 138 -10.05 25.65 6.10
C ALA A 138 -9.48 26.80 5.24
N ARG A 139 -8.15 26.82 5.02
CA ARG A 139 -7.46 27.81 4.19
C ARG A 139 -7.85 27.73 2.72
N HIS A 140 -8.16 26.54 2.24
CA HIS A 140 -8.61 26.31 0.86
C HIS A 140 -10.15 26.31 0.72
N LEU A 141 -10.88 26.68 1.78
CA LEU A 141 -12.35 26.79 1.79
C LEU A 141 -13.05 25.47 1.41
N VAL A 142 -12.48 24.34 1.80
CA VAL A 142 -13.09 23.03 1.65
C VAL A 142 -13.32 22.38 3.00
N ALA A 143 -14.30 21.50 3.07
CA ALA A 143 -14.59 20.70 4.26
C ALA A 143 -14.21 19.23 4.01
N PRO A 144 -13.86 18.47 5.05
CA PRO A 144 -13.72 17.02 4.94
C PRO A 144 -14.98 16.40 4.33
N SER A 145 -14.80 15.30 3.59
CA SER A 145 -15.87 14.51 2.95
C SER A 145 -16.63 15.19 1.79
N GLN A 146 -16.21 16.37 1.36
CA GLN A 146 -16.79 17.05 0.19
C GLN A 146 -15.69 17.51 -0.75
N VAL A 147 -15.49 16.76 -1.83
CA VAL A 147 -14.60 17.22 -2.91
C VAL A 147 -15.32 18.25 -3.75
N ASN A 148 -14.77 19.46 -3.79
CA ASN A 148 -15.17 20.52 -4.70
C ASN A 148 -14.01 20.81 -5.67
N PRO A 149 -14.03 20.27 -6.90
CA PRO A 149 -12.92 20.43 -7.85
C PRO A 149 -12.60 21.88 -8.23
N ASP A 150 -13.56 22.81 -8.10
CA ASP A 150 -13.33 24.24 -8.35
C ASP A 150 -12.44 24.88 -7.29
N ALA A 151 -12.53 24.42 -6.04
CA ALA A 151 -11.70 24.90 -4.94
C ALA A 151 -10.41 24.08 -4.82
N VAL A 152 -10.52 22.76 -4.64
CA VAL A 152 -9.41 21.81 -4.56
C VAL A 152 -9.67 20.65 -5.50
N PRO A 153 -8.82 20.44 -6.53
CA PRO A 153 -8.96 19.35 -7.48
C PRO A 153 -8.93 17.97 -6.81
N TYR A 154 -9.61 17.00 -7.41
CA TYR A 154 -9.66 15.65 -6.88
C TYR A 154 -8.31 14.92 -6.93
N TYR A 155 -7.52 15.09 -8.01
CA TYR A 155 -6.19 14.51 -8.14
C TYR A 155 -5.15 15.48 -7.60
N LEU A 156 -4.40 15.07 -6.56
CA LEU A 156 -3.43 15.90 -5.87
C LEU A 156 -2.05 15.24 -5.84
N LEU A 157 -1.06 15.90 -6.43
CA LEU A 157 0.34 15.49 -6.36
C LEU A 157 1.05 16.27 -5.26
N VAL A 158 1.44 15.59 -4.17
CA VAL A 158 2.29 16.16 -3.12
C VAL A 158 3.75 16.07 -3.57
N VAL A 159 4.45 17.21 -3.58
CA VAL A 159 5.86 17.30 -4.01
C VAL A 159 6.73 17.69 -2.82
N GLY A 160 7.60 16.78 -2.42
CA GLY A 160 8.56 16.98 -1.34
C GLY A 160 8.64 15.79 -0.37
N PRO A 161 9.73 15.76 0.42
CA PRO A 161 10.00 14.70 1.37
C PRO A 161 9.07 14.76 2.60
N PRO A 162 8.94 13.64 3.35
CA PRO A 162 7.99 13.56 4.46
C PRO A 162 8.43 14.31 5.73
N ASP A 163 9.65 14.81 5.79
CA ASP A 163 10.12 15.73 6.84
C ASP A 163 9.69 17.18 6.56
N GLU A 164 9.37 17.55 5.33
CA GLU A 164 8.77 18.83 4.95
C GLU A 164 7.23 18.76 4.94
N ILE A 165 6.66 17.75 4.24
CA ILE A 165 5.22 17.51 4.18
C ILE A 165 4.94 16.13 4.77
N PRO A 166 4.43 16.03 6.02
CA PRO A 166 4.31 14.76 6.74
C PRO A 166 3.50 13.69 6.00
N PHE A 167 3.80 12.41 6.25
CA PHE A 167 2.98 11.30 5.75
C PHE A 167 1.53 11.43 6.22
N GLU A 168 1.30 11.89 7.46
CA GLU A 168 -0.04 12.08 8.02
C GLU A 168 -0.90 13.02 7.17
N PHE A 169 -0.31 14.09 6.63
CA PHE A 169 -1.02 14.98 5.71
C PHE A 169 -1.49 14.22 4.46
N GLN A 170 -0.63 13.37 3.87
CA GLN A 170 -0.99 12.53 2.73
C GLN A 170 -2.10 11.52 3.08
N TYR A 171 -2.01 10.88 4.26
CA TYR A 171 -3.00 9.89 4.69
C TYR A 171 -4.39 10.52 4.85
N LEU A 172 -4.46 11.67 5.49
CA LEU A 172 -5.73 12.36 5.76
C LEU A 172 -6.33 12.95 4.48
N LEU A 173 -5.52 13.51 3.58
CA LEU A 173 -5.99 13.90 2.26
C LEU A 173 -6.51 12.71 1.45
N GLY A 174 -5.83 11.56 1.53
CA GLY A 174 -6.18 10.33 0.83
C GLY A 174 -7.54 9.73 1.21
N VAL A 175 -8.20 10.24 2.24
CA VAL A 175 -9.59 9.88 2.57
C VAL A 175 -10.55 10.42 1.50
N ASP A 176 -10.37 11.66 1.08
CA ASP A 176 -11.29 12.38 0.19
C ASP A 176 -10.75 12.48 -1.24
N TYR A 177 -9.45 12.67 -1.41
CA TYR A 177 -8.76 12.97 -2.64
C TYR A 177 -7.91 11.80 -3.14
N ALA A 178 -7.71 11.73 -4.45
CA ALA A 178 -6.76 10.83 -5.08
C ALA A 178 -5.35 11.43 -4.97
N VAL A 179 -4.55 10.97 -4.02
CA VAL A 179 -3.27 11.58 -3.67
C VAL A 179 -2.10 10.71 -4.10
N GLY A 180 -1.16 11.30 -4.85
CA GLY A 180 0.16 10.75 -5.10
C GLY A 180 1.24 11.61 -4.46
N ARG A 181 2.43 11.04 -4.23
CA ARG A 181 3.59 11.78 -3.74
C ARG A 181 4.76 11.61 -4.69
N LEU A 182 5.49 12.69 -4.91
CA LEU A 182 6.78 12.67 -5.60
C LEU A 182 7.83 13.32 -4.71
N SER A 183 8.83 12.55 -4.31
CA SER A 183 9.96 13.00 -3.50
C SER A 183 11.21 12.35 -4.09
N LEU A 184 12.02 13.15 -4.78
CA LEU A 184 13.23 12.73 -5.50
C LEU A 184 14.43 13.54 -5.04
N GLY A 185 15.63 13.06 -5.32
CA GLY A 185 16.87 13.61 -4.78
C GLY A 185 17.37 14.88 -5.44
N SER A 186 16.93 15.18 -6.68
CA SER A 186 17.44 16.34 -7.44
C SER A 186 16.42 16.86 -8.47
N PRO A 187 16.51 18.13 -8.90
CA PRO A 187 15.68 18.67 -9.96
C PRO A 187 15.71 17.82 -11.25
N ASP A 188 16.88 17.29 -11.62
CA ASP A 188 17.01 16.43 -12.81
C ASP A 188 16.19 15.14 -12.69
N GLU A 189 16.05 14.59 -11.48
CA GLU A 189 15.20 13.41 -11.24
C GLU A 189 13.72 13.73 -11.38
N TYR A 190 13.28 14.90 -10.89
CA TYR A 190 11.93 15.40 -11.12
C TYR A 190 11.66 15.65 -12.61
N ALA A 191 12.61 16.22 -13.34
CA ALA A 191 12.49 16.43 -14.80
C ALA A 191 12.34 15.10 -15.54
N ARG A 192 13.18 14.10 -15.23
CA ARG A 192 13.11 12.75 -15.83
C ARG A 192 11.74 12.10 -15.61
N TYR A 193 11.20 12.20 -14.39
CA TYR A 193 9.86 11.69 -14.09
C TYR A 193 8.80 12.40 -14.93
N ALA A 194 8.79 13.73 -14.91
CA ALA A 194 7.82 14.55 -15.64
C ALA A 194 7.84 14.25 -17.15
N GLU A 195 9.02 14.24 -17.77
CA GLU A 195 9.20 13.92 -19.18
C GLU A 195 8.79 12.48 -19.51
N SER A 196 9.06 11.55 -18.59
CA SER A 196 8.70 10.14 -18.76
C SER A 196 7.19 9.95 -18.80
N VAL A 197 6.44 10.61 -17.91
CA VAL A 197 4.97 10.58 -17.91
C VAL A 197 4.42 11.21 -19.20
N VAL A 198 4.94 12.37 -19.60
CA VAL A 198 4.51 13.07 -20.83
C VAL A 198 4.75 12.17 -22.05
N ARG A 199 5.93 11.57 -22.15
CA ARG A 199 6.27 10.65 -23.26
C ARG A 199 5.38 9.41 -23.26
N TYR A 200 5.12 8.82 -22.10
CA TYR A 200 4.24 7.67 -21.96
C TYR A 200 2.81 7.99 -22.41
N GLU A 201 2.24 9.10 -21.94
CA GLU A 201 0.87 9.48 -22.30
C GLU A 201 0.75 9.90 -23.79
N GLY A 202 1.81 10.45 -24.39
CA GLY A 202 1.85 10.82 -25.79
C GLY A 202 2.15 9.66 -26.76
N ALA A 203 2.57 8.50 -26.26
CA ALA A 203 3.00 7.38 -27.13
C ALA A 203 1.82 6.73 -27.88
N ASN A 204 2.05 6.37 -29.15
CA ASN A 204 1.07 5.63 -29.96
C ASN A 204 1.07 4.13 -29.66
N SER A 205 2.19 3.60 -29.17
CA SER A 205 2.36 2.21 -28.72
C SER A 205 3.37 2.18 -27.56
N LEU A 206 3.23 1.22 -26.68
CA LEU A 206 4.06 1.03 -25.50
C LEU A 206 4.86 -0.26 -25.61
N ALA A 207 6.08 -0.26 -25.09
CA ALA A 207 6.90 -1.46 -25.01
C ALA A 207 6.38 -2.47 -23.96
N ASN A 208 5.65 -1.95 -22.96
CA ASN A 208 5.13 -2.78 -21.87
C ASN A 208 4.22 -3.90 -22.39
N ALA A 209 4.46 -5.11 -21.91
CA ALA A 209 3.57 -6.24 -22.16
C ALA A 209 2.26 -6.06 -21.38
N LYS A 210 1.14 -6.49 -21.97
CA LYS A 210 -0.15 -6.55 -21.28
C LYS A 210 -0.16 -7.72 -20.29
N THR A 211 0.71 -7.67 -19.29
CA THR A 211 0.91 -8.73 -18.29
C THR A 211 1.01 -8.17 -16.88
N VAL A 212 0.64 -9.03 -15.93
CA VAL A 212 0.92 -8.85 -14.50
C VAL A 212 2.00 -9.84 -14.11
N ALA A 213 3.11 -9.38 -13.55
CA ALA A 213 4.09 -10.23 -12.90
C ALA A 213 3.78 -10.29 -11.40
N TYR A 214 3.48 -11.47 -10.89
CA TYR A 214 3.31 -11.76 -9.47
C TYR A 214 4.62 -12.36 -8.95
N TRP A 215 5.15 -11.79 -7.88
CA TRP A 215 6.38 -12.25 -7.28
C TRP A 215 6.24 -12.30 -5.75
N GLY A 216 6.51 -13.46 -5.13
CA GLY A 216 6.32 -13.65 -3.70
C GLY A 216 7.26 -14.65 -3.07
N THR A 217 7.95 -14.25 -2.00
CA THR A 217 8.78 -15.15 -1.21
C THR A 217 7.96 -16.04 -0.29
N ARG A 218 8.49 -17.22 0.04
CA ARG A 218 7.92 -18.17 0.98
C ARG A 218 9.03 -18.91 1.72
N HIS A 219 9.54 -18.30 2.77
CA HIS A 219 10.63 -18.89 3.54
C HIS A 219 10.12 -19.98 4.49
N LEU A 220 10.91 -21.03 4.67
CA LEU A 220 10.60 -22.13 5.56
C LEU A 220 10.58 -21.62 7.02
N GLY A 221 9.52 -21.92 7.76
CA GLY A 221 9.38 -21.49 9.15
C GLY A 221 8.95 -20.02 9.34
N ASP A 222 8.82 -19.26 8.26
CA ASP A 222 8.42 -17.86 8.27
C ASP A 222 6.92 -17.71 7.94
N LYS A 223 6.11 -17.55 8.99
CA LYS A 223 4.65 -17.45 8.87
C LYS A 223 4.20 -16.24 8.05
N ALA A 224 4.91 -15.11 8.09
CA ALA A 224 4.52 -13.90 7.38
C ALA A 224 4.62 -14.10 5.86
N THR A 225 5.74 -14.63 5.35
CA THR A 225 5.87 -14.89 3.91
C THR A 225 5.04 -16.09 3.46
N GLN A 226 4.81 -17.10 4.32
CA GLN A 226 3.86 -18.17 4.03
C GLN A 226 2.44 -17.64 3.84
N LEU A 227 1.95 -16.77 4.74
CA LEU A 227 0.63 -16.14 4.61
C LEU A 227 0.52 -15.30 3.34
N SER A 228 1.49 -14.44 3.06
CA SER A 228 1.44 -13.60 1.86
C SER A 228 1.54 -14.42 0.55
N ALA A 229 2.32 -15.49 0.54
CA ALA A 229 2.39 -16.40 -0.59
C ALA A 229 1.08 -17.17 -0.82
N GLU A 230 0.51 -17.77 0.24
CA GLU A 230 -0.61 -18.68 0.15
C GLU A 230 -1.98 -17.98 0.15
N GLN A 231 -2.10 -16.84 0.85
CA GLN A 231 -3.38 -16.14 1.02
C GLN A 231 -3.49 -14.83 0.23
N LEU A 232 -2.40 -14.36 -0.40
CA LEU A 232 -2.42 -13.18 -1.24
C LEU A 232 -1.93 -13.48 -2.66
N ILE A 233 -0.64 -13.78 -2.87
CA ILE A 233 -0.06 -13.97 -4.22
C ILE A 233 -0.73 -15.13 -4.96
N GLY A 234 -0.82 -16.30 -4.33
CA GLY A 234 -1.44 -17.48 -4.93
C GLY A 234 -2.87 -17.22 -5.39
N PRO A 235 -3.78 -16.74 -4.53
CA PRO A 235 -5.15 -16.43 -4.92
C PRO A 235 -5.29 -15.29 -5.94
N LEU A 236 -4.42 -14.27 -5.93
CA LEU A 236 -4.43 -13.23 -6.98
C LEU A 236 -4.04 -13.78 -8.35
N ALA A 237 -3.00 -14.61 -8.38
CA ALA A 237 -2.45 -15.15 -9.62
C ALA A 237 -3.24 -16.34 -10.18
N ASN A 238 -3.74 -17.23 -9.33
CA ASN A 238 -4.36 -18.50 -9.73
C ASN A 238 -5.87 -18.58 -9.44
N GLY A 239 -6.42 -17.62 -8.68
CA GLY A 239 -7.74 -17.74 -8.08
C GLY A 239 -7.71 -18.59 -6.80
N ASP A 240 -8.78 -18.51 -6.02
CA ASP A 240 -8.96 -19.31 -4.82
C ASP A 240 -9.87 -20.51 -5.11
N PRO A 241 -9.33 -21.73 -5.13
CA PRO A 241 -10.11 -22.93 -5.46
C PRO A 241 -11.18 -23.28 -4.41
N THR A 242 -11.06 -22.72 -3.21
CA THR A 242 -12.04 -22.94 -2.12
C THR A 242 -13.19 -21.95 -2.16
N SER A 243 -13.04 -20.87 -2.91
CA SER A 243 -14.04 -19.81 -3.08
C SER A 243 -14.94 -20.04 -4.28
N LYS A 244 -16.05 -19.27 -4.35
CA LYS A 244 -16.98 -19.27 -5.47
C LYS A 244 -16.99 -17.93 -6.19
N GLY A 245 -17.51 -17.92 -7.42
CA GLY A 245 -17.67 -16.69 -8.21
C GLY A 245 -16.34 -16.06 -8.62
N ARG A 246 -16.20 -14.75 -8.40
CA ARG A 246 -15.02 -14.00 -8.84
C ARG A 246 -13.72 -14.43 -8.14
N LEU A 247 -13.77 -14.81 -6.89
CA LEU A 247 -12.58 -15.24 -6.14
C LEU A 247 -12.00 -16.56 -6.64
N ALA A 248 -12.81 -17.43 -7.20
CA ALA A 248 -12.37 -18.69 -7.80
C ALA A 248 -11.48 -18.50 -9.05
N LYS A 249 -11.48 -17.30 -9.64
CA LYS A 249 -10.70 -16.99 -10.84
C LYS A 249 -9.49 -16.11 -10.52
N PRO A 250 -8.40 -16.19 -11.30
CA PRO A 250 -7.31 -15.23 -11.23
C PRO A 250 -7.79 -13.79 -11.41
N ALA A 251 -7.11 -12.83 -10.77
CA ALA A 251 -7.52 -11.41 -10.81
C ALA A 251 -7.44 -10.81 -12.23
N HIS A 252 -6.54 -11.30 -13.07
CA HIS A 252 -6.17 -10.74 -14.37
C HIS A 252 -7.01 -11.28 -15.55
N VAL A 253 -7.67 -12.44 -15.40
CA VAL A 253 -8.29 -13.18 -16.52
C VAL A 253 -9.42 -12.40 -17.19
N ASP A 254 -10.30 -11.79 -16.38
CA ASP A 254 -11.47 -11.08 -16.92
C ASP A 254 -11.09 -9.84 -17.75
N PHE A 255 -9.84 -9.32 -17.60
CA PHE A 255 -9.31 -8.15 -18.31
C PHE A 255 -8.35 -8.49 -19.45
N LYS A 256 -8.20 -9.78 -19.75
CA LYS A 256 -7.31 -10.28 -20.83
C LYS A 256 -5.86 -9.80 -20.65
N PHE A 257 -5.37 -9.78 -19.42
CA PHE A 257 -3.95 -9.65 -19.12
C PHE A 257 -3.33 -11.05 -19.05
N GLY A 258 -2.12 -11.19 -19.56
CA GLY A 258 -1.26 -12.33 -19.26
C GLY A 258 -0.78 -12.27 -17.81
N ALA A 259 -0.34 -13.38 -17.27
CA ALA A 259 0.28 -13.43 -15.94
C ALA A 259 1.55 -14.26 -15.94
N GLU A 260 2.49 -13.81 -15.13
CA GLU A 260 3.70 -14.55 -14.79
C GLU A 260 3.74 -14.68 -13.26
N LEU A 261 4.03 -15.87 -12.75
CA LEU A 261 4.07 -16.15 -11.31
C LEU A 261 5.47 -16.64 -10.92
N PHE A 262 6.10 -15.93 -10.00
CA PHE A 262 7.36 -16.27 -9.35
C PHE A 262 7.06 -16.41 -7.85
N LEU A 263 6.95 -17.64 -7.38
CA LEU A 263 6.55 -17.93 -6.00
C LEU A 263 7.55 -18.87 -5.35
N ALA A 264 7.83 -18.67 -4.05
CA ALA A 264 8.77 -19.47 -3.30
C ALA A 264 10.13 -19.54 -4.01
N ASP A 265 10.67 -20.74 -4.31
CA ASP A 265 12.00 -20.96 -4.90
C ASP A 265 12.20 -20.20 -6.23
N ASP A 266 11.11 -19.80 -6.89
CA ASP A 266 11.16 -18.96 -8.08
C ASP A 266 11.26 -17.45 -7.79
N ALA A 267 11.00 -17.00 -6.57
CA ALA A 267 11.03 -15.60 -6.19
C ALA A 267 12.46 -15.11 -5.86
N THR A 268 13.41 -15.35 -6.76
CA THR A 268 14.80 -14.94 -6.59
C THR A 268 15.04 -13.51 -7.04
N LYS A 269 16.11 -12.89 -6.51
CA LYS A 269 16.59 -11.56 -6.89
C LYS A 269 16.82 -11.45 -8.40
N ASN A 270 17.48 -12.44 -8.99
CA ASN A 270 17.78 -12.45 -10.43
C ASN A 270 16.50 -12.50 -11.28
N LYS A 271 15.48 -13.27 -10.88
CA LYS A 271 14.22 -13.32 -11.61
C LYS A 271 13.44 -12.00 -11.50
N LEU A 272 13.49 -11.33 -10.34
CA LEU A 272 12.87 -10.01 -10.19
C LEU A 272 13.60 -8.96 -11.05
N LEU A 273 14.93 -8.92 -11.02
CA LEU A 273 15.74 -8.06 -11.88
C LEU A 273 15.47 -8.31 -13.36
N ALA A 274 15.32 -9.56 -13.78
CA ALA A 274 15.00 -9.90 -15.17
C ALA A 274 13.65 -9.31 -15.64
N LYS A 275 12.70 -9.06 -14.72
CA LYS A 275 11.45 -8.37 -15.06
C LYS A 275 11.65 -6.86 -15.24
N LEU A 276 12.58 -6.28 -14.49
CA LEU A 276 12.92 -4.86 -14.60
C LEU A 276 13.82 -4.56 -15.82
N THR A 277 14.56 -5.56 -16.33
CA THR A 277 15.49 -5.42 -17.47
C THR A 277 14.97 -6.03 -18.77
N ALA A 278 13.78 -6.64 -18.76
CA ALA A 278 13.18 -7.25 -19.93
C ALA A 278 12.93 -6.21 -21.05
N ASP A 279 13.09 -6.60 -22.31
CA ASP A 279 12.77 -5.73 -23.48
C ASP A 279 11.29 -5.32 -23.49
N ARG A 280 10.44 -6.19 -22.97
CA ARG A 280 9.00 -5.97 -22.78
C ARG A 280 8.66 -6.16 -21.30
N PRO A 281 8.86 -5.15 -20.46
CA PRO A 281 8.55 -5.27 -19.04
C PRO A 281 7.03 -5.44 -18.83
N PRO A 282 6.61 -6.08 -17.74
CA PRO A 282 5.19 -6.15 -17.40
C PRO A 282 4.64 -4.73 -17.18
N SER A 283 3.37 -4.51 -17.52
CA SER A 283 2.71 -3.25 -17.18
C SER A 283 2.35 -3.16 -15.70
N LEU A 284 2.16 -4.30 -15.04
CA LEU A 284 1.93 -4.43 -13.60
C LEU A 284 2.93 -5.40 -12.98
N LEU A 285 3.54 -4.99 -11.87
CA LEU A 285 4.36 -5.83 -11.01
C LEU A 285 3.75 -5.84 -9.61
N PHE A 286 3.38 -7.01 -9.09
CA PHE A 286 2.88 -7.17 -7.73
C PHE A 286 3.84 -8.05 -6.94
N THR A 287 4.47 -7.50 -5.89
CA THR A 287 5.41 -8.24 -5.04
C THR A 287 4.89 -8.40 -3.62
N ALA A 288 5.22 -9.51 -2.98
CA ALA A 288 5.00 -9.73 -1.56
C ALA A 288 6.22 -10.42 -0.93
N SER A 289 6.83 -9.74 0.04
CA SER A 289 8.00 -10.22 0.77
C SER A 289 8.18 -9.48 2.09
N HIS A 290 9.22 -9.83 2.85
CA HIS A 290 9.69 -8.91 3.87
C HIS A 290 10.29 -7.65 3.23
N GLY A 291 10.08 -6.50 3.88
CA GLY A 291 10.87 -5.30 3.66
C GLY A 291 12.02 -5.26 4.67
N MET A 292 13.20 -4.90 4.20
CA MET A 292 14.39 -4.79 5.06
C MET A 292 14.21 -3.66 6.07
N GLN A 293 14.59 -3.93 7.31
CA GLN A 293 14.68 -2.92 8.36
C GLN A 293 16.09 -2.85 8.91
N PHE A 294 16.57 -1.63 9.15
CA PHE A 294 17.85 -1.34 9.77
C PHE A 294 17.67 -0.42 10.98
N GLY A 295 18.55 -0.53 11.97
CA GLY A 295 18.50 0.31 13.16
C GLY A 295 18.58 1.80 12.84
N ALA A 296 17.92 2.63 13.65
CA ALA A 296 17.85 4.07 13.45
C ALA A 296 19.25 4.70 13.30
N GLY A 297 19.46 5.42 12.18
CA GLY A 297 20.72 6.09 11.86
C GLY A 297 21.88 5.16 11.45
N ARG A 298 21.64 3.86 11.28
CA ARG A 298 22.67 2.95 10.72
C ARG A 298 22.89 3.25 9.24
N PRO A 299 24.13 3.15 8.73
CA PRO A 299 24.44 3.51 7.33
C PRO A 299 23.52 2.90 6.26
N PRO A 300 23.08 1.62 6.34
CA PRO A 300 22.17 1.06 5.33
C PRO A 300 20.75 1.59 5.40
N GLN A 301 20.33 2.28 6.47
CA GLN A 301 18.93 2.64 6.67
C GLN A 301 18.38 3.49 5.52
N GLU A 302 19.00 4.60 5.15
CA GLU A 302 18.49 5.46 4.09
C GLU A 302 18.57 4.83 2.69
N THR A 303 19.50 3.89 2.48
CA THR A 303 19.76 3.32 1.15
C THR A 303 19.09 1.97 0.89
N ALA A 304 18.76 1.23 1.95
CA ALA A 304 18.25 -0.15 1.81
C ALA A 304 17.02 -0.46 2.67
N GLN A 305 16.54 0.48 3.51
CA GLN A 305 15.29 0.27 4.23
C GLN A 305 14.13 0.11 3.25
N GLY A 306 13.29 -0.91 3.46
CA GLY A 306 12.19 -1.24 2.56
C GLY A 306 12.61 -1.97 1.29
N ALA A 307 13.90 -2.31 1.12
CA ALA A 307 14.34 -3.20 0.05
C ALA A 307 13.66 -4.58 0.17
N LEU A 308 13.37 -5.20 -0.97
CA LEU A 308 12.56 -6.43 -1.03
C LEU A 308 13.44 -7.65 -0.76
N LEU A 309 13.22 -8.34 0.36
CA LEU A 309 13.92 -9.60 0.67
C LEU A 309 13.51 -10.67 -0.34
N CYS A 310 14.50 -11.33 -0.93
CA CYS A 310 14.32 -12.33 -1.97
C CYS A 310 14.48 -13.76 -1.41
N GLN A 311 14.01 -14.74 -2.16
CA GLN A 311 14.10 -16.15 -1.78
C GLN A 311 15.54 -16.68 -1.71
N ASP A 312 16.50 -15.89 -2.23
CA ASP A 312 17.94 -16.17 -2.12
C ASP A 312 18.44 -16.26 -0.66
N TRP A 313 17.72 -15.62 0.28
CA TRP A 313 17.95 -15.81 1.72
C TRP A 313 17.35 -17.13 2.19
N PRO A 314 18.11 -18.01 2.88
CA PRO A 314 17.64 -19.35 3.25
C PRO A 314 16.59 -19.37 4.38
N GLY A 315 16.19 -18.21 4.91
CA GLY A 315 15.23 -18.13 6.02
C GLY A 315 15.88 -18.09 7.41
N PHE A 316 17.20 -18.06 7.48
CA PHE A 316 17.97 -17.99 8.72
C PHE A 316 19.35 -17.36 8.49
N GLY A 317 19.97 -16.89 9.55
CA GLY A 317 21.29 -16.26 9.51
C GLY A 317 21.28 -14.82 8.98
N THR A 318 22.47 -14.23 8.91
CA THR A 318 22.66 -12.84 8.52
C THR A 318 22.24 -12.59 7.08
N ILE A 319 21.54 -11.48 6.84
CA ILE A 319 21.15 -11.04 5.52
C ILE A 319 22.26 -10.16 4.93
N SER A 320 22.63 -10.44 3.69
CA SER A 320 23.57 -9.64 2.91
C SER A 320 22.86 -8.96 1.73
N ALA A 321 23.53 -8.02 1.06
CA ALA A 321 23.02 -7.35 -0.13
C ALA A 321 22.67 -8.33 -1.27
N ALA A 322 23.22 -9.54 -1.29
CA ALA A 322 22.85 -10.57 -2.26
C ALA A 322 21.42 -11.11 -2.06
N HIS A 323 20.87 -10.97 -0.86
CA HIS A 323 19.60 -11.56 -0.47
C HIS A 323 18.39 -10.66 -0.69
N TYR A 324 18.55 -9.38 -1.02
CA TYR A 324 17.43 -8.44 -1.24
C TYR A 324 17.64 -7.59 -2.49
N LEU A 325 16.55 -7.08 -3.06
CA LEU A 325 16.56 -6.10 -4.13
C LEU A 325 16.43 -4.69 -3.54
N GLY A 326 17.49 -3.91 -3.65
CA GLY A 326 17.52 -2.49 -3.27
C GLY A 326 17.68 -1.57 -4.48
N ALA A 327 17.75 -0.26 -4.22
CA ALA A 327 17.88 0.76 -5.27
C ALA A 327 19.17 0.60 -6.10
N SER A 328 20.28 0.24 -5.45
CA SER A 328 21.60 0.04 -6.09
C SER A 328 21.66 -1.16 -7.04
N ASP A 329 20.71 -2.08 -6.94
CA ASP A 329 20.67 -3.26 -7.81
C ASP A 329 19.96 -3.00 -9.14
N VAL A 330 19.18 -1.91 -9.24
CA VAL A 330 18.47 -1.54 -10.48
C VAL A 330 19.46 -0.86 -11.42
N PRO A 331 19.88 -1.50 -12.53
CA PRO A 331 20.87 -0.94 -13.43
C PRO A 331 20.29 0.23 -14.26
N ASP A 332 21.15 1.12 -14.77
CA ASP A 332 20.76 2.30 -15.53
C ASP A 332 20.07 1.99 -16.86
N ASP A 333 20.26 0.80 -17.37
CA ASP A 333 19.65 0.30 -18.61
C ASP A 333 18.35 -0.51 -18.38
N ALA A 334 17.85 -0.57 -17.14
CA ALA A 334 16.57 -1.23 -16.86
C ALA A 334 15.40 -0.58 -17.63
N ASN A 335 14.41 -1.40 -17.97
CA ASN A 335 13.21 -1.02 -18.71
C ASN A 335 11.99 -0.91 -17.76
N VAL A 336 11.99 0.08 -16.88
CA VAL A 336 10.90 0.28 -15.93
C VAL A 336 9.86 1.29 -16.40
N GLY A 337 10.11 1.95 -17.53
CA GLY A 337 9.24 2.98 -18.07
C GLY A 337 7.82 2.48 -18.31
N GLY A 338 6.82 3.22 -17.84
CA GLY A 338 5.41 2.87 -17.99
C GLY A 338 4.89 1.75 -17.08
N MET A 339 5.72 1.17 -16.22
CA MET A 339 5.33 0.13 -15.26
C MET A 339 4.63 0.74 -14.03
N VAL A 340 3.65 0.04 -13.52
CA VAL A 340 3.07 0.25 -12.19
C VAL A 340 3.49 -0.90 -11.29
N ALA A 341 4.05 -0.61 -10.12
CA ALA A 341 4.43 -1.64 -9.17
C ALA A 341 3.67 -1.51 -7.85
N PHE A 342 3.30 -2.64 -7.27
CA PHE A 342 2.71 -2.76 -5.94
C PHE A 342 3.66 -3.58 -5.07
N PHE A 343 4.18 -2.98 -4.00
CA PHE A 343 5.10 -3.62 -3.05
C PHE A 343 4.38 -3.88 -1.72
N PHE A 344 4.00 -5.13 -1.50
CA PHE A 344 3.54 -5.61 -0.20
C PHE A 344 4.78 -5.98 0.63
N ALA A 345 5.37 -4.99 1.28
CA ALA A 345 6.57 -5.13 2.10
C ALA A 345 6.69 -3.98 3.09
N CYS A 346 7.20 -4.23 4.30
CA CYS A 346 7.44 -3.21 5.30
C CYS A 346 8.37 -2.12 4.76
N PHE A 347 8.07 -0.87 5.08
CA PHE A 347 8.89 0.29 4.74
C PHE A 347 9.17 0.50 3.25
N ALA A 348 8.58 -0.30 2.36
CA ALA A 348 8.87 -0.20 0.93
C ALA A 348 8.42 1.13 0.30
N GLY A 349 7.51 1.87 0.92
CA GLY A 349 7.12 3.23 0.53
C GLY A 349 7.91 4.31 1.27
N GLY A 350 8.29 4.05 2.50
CA GLY A 350 9.00 5.01 3.36
C GLY A 350 9.01 4.60 4.82
N THR A 351 9.70 5.37 5.63
CA THR A 351 9.87 5.13 7.05
C THR A 351 9.46 6.37 7.84
N PRO A 352 8.51 6.27 8.79
CA PRO A 352 8.18 7.37 9.70
C PRO A 352 9.31 7.54 10.74
N LYS A 353 9.35 8.72 11.39
CA LYS A 353 10.34 8.98 12.45
C LYS A 353 10.12 8.11 13.67
N VAL A 354 8.86 7.92 14.07
CA VAL A 354 8.50 7.25 15.32
C VAL A 354 7.68 6.00 15.05
N ASP A 355 7.88 5.00 15.91
CA ASP A 355 7.10 3.79 15.91
C ASP A 355 5.71 4.04 16.49
N GLN A 356 4.68 3.82 15.71
CA GLN A 356 3.30 4.03 16.13
C GLN A 356 2.60 2.74 16.61
N PHE A 357 3.25 1.59 16.44
CA PHE A 357 2.60 0.29 16.58
C PHE A 357 3.08 -0.55 17.77
N ILE A 358 4.27 -0.25 18.31
CA ILE A 358 4.86 -1.10 19.35
C ILE A 358 5.00 -0.33 20.65
N LEU A 359 3.92 -0.29 21.37
CA LEU A 359 3.95 0.13 22.76
C LEU A 359 3.21 -0.91 23.57
N LYS A 360 3.92 -1.61 24.45
CA LYS A 360 3.25 -2.35 25.51
C LYS A 360 2.46 -1.35 26.35
N PRO A 361 1.29 -1.74 26.90
CA PRO A 361 0.46 -0.82 27.70
C PRO A 361 1.20 -0.11 28.84
N ASP A 362 2.15 -0.80 29.47
CA ASP A 362 3.02 -0.25 30.51
C ASP A 362 4.04 0.75 29.96
N GLN A 363 4.50 0.58 28.72
CA GLN A 363 5.37 1.52 28.03
C GLN A 363 4.65 2.78 27.54
N LEU A 364 3.37 2.69 27.17
CA LEU A 364 2.52 3.83 26.83
C LEU A 364 2.36 4.81 28.00
N ALA A 365 2.19 4.28 29.21
CA ALA A 365 2.07 5.09 30.43
C ALA A 365 3.40 5.73 30.87
N ALA A 366 4.54 5.12 30.50
CA ALA A 366 5.88 5.55 30.88
C ALA A 366 6.62 6.34 29.78
N ALA A 367 6.16 6.27 28.52
CA ALA A 367 6.88 6.84 27.38
C ALA A 367 6.53 8.31 27.18
N ALA A 368 7.36 9.18 27.71
CA ALA A 368 7.42 10.58 27.27
C ALA A 368 7.80 10.72 25.78
N THR A 369 8.37 9.67 25.17
CA THR A 369 8.76 9.63 23.75
C THR A 369 8.54 8.25 23.16
N LEU A 370 7.89 8.20 21.98
CA LEU A 370 7.77 6.97 21.21
C LEU A 370 9.14 6.48 20.72
N PRO A 371 9.36 5.14 20.60
CA PRO A 371 10.58 4.61 20.00
C PRO A 371 10.84 5.21 18.63
N SER A 372 12.09 5.60 18.37
CA SER A 372 12.47 6.15 17.07
C SER A 372 12.76 5.02 16.08
N LEU A 373 12.08 5.05 14.93
CA LEU A 373 12.39 4.18 13.79
C LEU A 373 13.51 4.75 12.93
N ALA A 374 13.61 6.08 12.83
CA ALA A 374 14.61 6.79 12.06
C ALA A 374 14.91 8.16 12.67
N PRO A 375 16.08 8.76 12.41
CA PRO A 375 16.40 10.14 12.86
C PRO A 375 15.41 11.18 12.30
N ARG A 376 14.92 10.95 11.07
CA ARG A 376 13.88 11.73 10.38
C ARG A 376 13.01 10.80 9.53
N PRO A 377 11.77 11.20 9.20
CA PRO A 377 10.99 10.42 8.22
C PRO A 377 11.63 10.55 6.84
N PHE A 378 11.56 9.47 6.03
CA PHE A 378 12.14 9.48 4.68
C PHE A 378 11.41 8.52 3.74
N MET A 379 11.58 8.74 2.42
CA MET A 379 11.07 7.84 1.38
C MET A 379 12.05 6.70 1.14
N ALA A 380 11.56 5.50 0.87
CA ALA A 380 12.40 4.35 0.54
C ALA A 380 13.17 4.59 -0.79
N ALA A 381 14.42 4.14 -0.84
CA ALA A 381 15.29 4.39 -1.97
C ALA A 381 14.86 3.63 -3.24
N LEU A 382 14.34 2.40 -3.12
CA LEU A 382 13.95 1.58 -4.29
C LEU A 382 12.84 2.25 -5.12
N PRO A 383 11.68 2.69 -4.57
CA PRO A 383 10.70 3.40 -5.36
C PRO A 383 11.22 4.72 -5.95
N GLN A 384 12.05 5.48 -5.23
CA GLN A 384 12.66 6.68 -5.77
C GLN A 384 13.53 6.36 -7.01
N ARG A 385 14.34 5.32 -6.95
CA ARG A 385 15.16 4.83 -8.07
C ARG A 385 14.32 4.47 -9.30
N LEU A 386 13.18 3.80 -9.09
CA LEU A 386 12.28 3.40 -10.19
C LEU A 386 11.54 4.61 -10.79
N LEU A 387 11.14 5.58 -9.96
CA LEU A 387 10.47 6.80 -10.43
C LEU A 387 11.42 7.81 -11.07
N ALA A 388 12.71 7.79 -10.72
CA ALA A 388 13.74 8.67 -11.30
C ALA A 388 14.64 7.97 -12.31
N HIS A 389 14.21 6.80 -12.85
CA HIS A 389 15.06 5.96 -13.67
C HIS A 389 15.51 6.66 -14.97
N PRO A 390 16.82 6.65 -15.32
CA PRO A 390 17.36 7.44 -16.43
C PRO A 390 16.82 7.05 -17.81
N LYS A 391 16.52 5.78 -18.03
CA LYS A 391 15.99 5.28 -19.31
C LYS A 391 14.49 5.53 -19.49
N GLY A 392 13.78 5.75 -18.38
CA GLY A 392 12.33 6.01 -18.34
C GLY A 392 11.75 5.56 -17.01
N SER A 393 10.96 6.41 -16.41
CA SER A 393 10.41 6.25 -15.07
C SER A 393 9.24 5.26 -15.01
N ALA A 394 9.13 4.50 -13.93
CA ALA A 394 7.87 3.86 -13.57
C ALA A 394 6.76 4.93 -13.46
N LEU A 395 5.52 4.57 -13.78
CA LEU A 395 4.38 5.50 -13.68
C LEU A 395 4.01 5.78 -12.23
N ALA A 396 3.94 4.70 -11.46
CA ALA A 396 3.58 4.77 -10.05
C ALA A 396 4.10 3.55 -9.30
N ILE A 397 4.39 3.75 -8.02
CA ILE A 397 4.66 2.69 -7.06
C ILE A 397 3.64 2.80 -5.93
N ILE A 398 2.94 1.73 -5.67
CA ILE A 398 2.09 1.58 -4.48
C ILE A 398 2.88 0.79 -3.46
N ALA A 399 3.09 1.35 -2.28
CA ALA A 399 3.91 0.70 -1.26
C ALA A 399 3.51 1.10 0.15
N HIS A 400 3.88 0.29 1.12
CA HIS A 400 3.55 0.51 2.51
C HIS A 400 4.59 1.42 3.19
N VAL A 401 4.13 2.46 3.83
CA VAL A 401 4.90 3.25 4.79
C VAL A 401 4.78 2.59 6.15
N ASP A 402 5.90 2.42 6.88
CA ASP A 402 5.91 1.64 8.13
C ASP A 402 5.76 0.12 7.87
N ARG A 403 5.26 -0.63 8.81
CA ARG A 403 5.17 -2.11 8.76
C ARG A 403 3.91 -2.59 8.07
N ALA A 404 4.06 -3.37 7.01
CA ALA A 404 2.96 -4.12 6.40
C ALA A 404 2.67 -5.39 7.21
N TRP A 405 1.39 -5.71 7.36
CA TRP A 405 0.95 -6.79 8.24
C TRP A 405 0.44 -7.98 7.44
N ALA A 406 1.18 -9.09 7.44
CA ALA A 406 0.66 -10.33 6.83
C ALA A 406 -0.69 -10.74 7.43
N CYS A 407 -0.91 -10.43 8.72
CA CYS A 407 -2.14 -10.72 9.42
C CYS A 407 -3.32 -9.82 9.05
N SER A 408 -3.12 -8.69 8.34
CA SER A 408 -4.24 -7.96 7.73
C SER A 408 -4.88 -8.77 6.60
N ILE A 409 -4.13 -9.69 5.99
CA ILE A 409 -4.66 -10.63 4.99
C ILE A 409 -5.50 -11.70 5.68
N GLN A 410 -5.03 -12.24 6.80
CA GLN A 410 -5.75 -13.24 7.60
C GLN A 410 -5.36 -13.12 9.08
N THR A 411 -6.28 -12.60 9.89
CA THR A 411 -6.08 -12.49 11.33
C THR A 411 -6.38 -13.85 12.00
N PRO A 412 -5.56 -14.30 12.95
CA PRO A 412 -5.84 -15.51 13.73
C PRO A 412 -7.24 -15.47 14.36
N GLY A 413 -7.96 -16.59 14.34
CA GLY A 413 -9.32 -16.71 14.87
C GLY A 413 -10.41 -16.07 14.01
N MET A 414 -10.07 -15.45 12.86
CA MET A 414 -11.03 -14.91 11.90
C MET A 414 -11.12 -15.80 10.67
N THR A 415 -12.34 -15.99 10.16
CA THR A 415 -12.59 -16.72 8.90
C THR A 415 -12.61 -15.74 7.74
N GLY A 416 -11.82 -16.02 6.71
CA GLY A 416 -11.77 -15.24 5.45
C GLY A 416 -10.60 -14.25 5.39
N GLY A 417 -9.90 -14.27 4.27
CA GLY A 417 -8.78 -13.37 3.99
C GLY A 417 -9.23 -11.99 3.45
N GLN A 418 -8.46 -10.96 3.74
CA GLN A 418 -8.71 -9.58 3.30
C GLN A 418 -8.07 -9.30 1.94
N ILE A 419 -8.24 -10.20 0.98
CA ILE A 419 -7.63 -10.09 -0.36
C ILE A 419 -8.32 -9.02 -1.25
N MET A 420 -9.58 -8.66 -0.94
CA MET A 420 -10.41 -7.85 -1.83
C MET A 420 -9.83 -6.47 -2.19
N PRO A 421 -9.25 -5.68 -1.27
CA PRO A 421 -8.66 -4.39 -1.63
C PRO A 421 -7.55 -4.52 -2.68
N PHE A 422 -6.69 -5.53 -2.53
CA PHE A 422 -5.60 -5.81 -3.48
C PHE A 422 -6.14 -6.31 -4.83
N ARG A 423 -7.10 -7.24 -4.81
CA ARG A 423 -7.71 -7.78 -6.01
C ARG A 423 -8.46 -6.70 -6.80
N ASN A 424 -9.32 -5.93 -6.14
CA ASN A 424 -10.06 -4.85 -6.77
C ASN A 424 -9.12 -3.78 -7.30
N GLY A 425 -8.09 -3.40 -6.51
CA GLY A 425 -7.08 -2.45 -6.94
C GLY A 425 -6.39 -2.87 -8.23
N LEU A 426 -5.92 -4.12 -8.32
CA LEU A 426 -5.36 -4.68 -9.55
C LEU A 426 -6.36 -4.65 -10.71
N GLN A 427 -7.61 -5.03 -10.46
CA GLN A 427 -8.64 -5.07 -11.49
C GLN A 427 -8.99 -3.69 -12.03
N PHE A 428 -9.10 -2.67 -11.18
CA PHE A 428 -9.34 -1.29 -11.61
C PHE A 428 -8.15 -0.73 -12.39
N MET A 429 -6.90 -1.00 -11.96
CA MET A 429 -5.72 -0.63 -12.74
C MET A 429 -5.70 -1.30 -14.12
N MET A 430 -6.10 -2.58 -14.21
CA MET A 430 -6.24 -3.32 -15.48
C MET A 430 -7.40 -2.84 -16.35
N GLN A 431 -8.34 -2.09 -15.80
CA GLN A 431 -9.39 -1.39 -16.55
C GLN A 431 -8.94 -0.01 -17.05
N GLY A 432 -7.79 0.49 -16.57
CA GLY A 432 -7.24 1.79 -16.98
C GLY A 432 -7.75 2.96 -16.15
N HIS A 433 -8.32 2.73 -14.98
CA HIS A 433 -8.63 3.81 -14.05
C HIS A 433 -7.37 4.50 -13.54
N PRO A 434 -7.41 5.81 -13.24
CA PRO A 434 -6.29 6.52 -12.64
C PRO A 434 -5.87 5.91 -11.31
N ILE A 435 -4.57 5.69 -11.15
CA ILE A 435 -4.03 4.90 -10.02
C ILE A 435 -4.33 5.58 -8.68
N GLY A 436 -4.28 6.92 -8.62
CA GLY A 436 -4.62 7.66 -7.39
C GLY A 436 -6.07 7.42 -6.95
N HIS A 437 -7.02 7.37 -7.90
CA HIS A 437 -8.42 7.02 -7.60
C HIS A 437 -8.52 5.60 -7.05
N VAL A 438 -7.86 4.64 -7.69
CA VAL A 438 -7.86 3.24 -7.24
C VAL A 438 -7.35 3.11 -5.80
N ILE A 439 -6.27 3.81 -5.45
CA ILE A 439 -5.70 3.76 -4.10
C ILE A 439 -6.61 4.46 -3.09
N ARG A 440 -7.17 5.62 -3.43
CA ARG A 440 -8.17 6.29 -2.59
C ARG A 440 -9.38 5.40 -2.33
N ASP A 441 -9.92 4.76 -3.35
CA ASP A 441 -11.12 3.93 -3.24
C ASP A 441 -10.88 2.65 -2.42
N GLN A 442 -9.76 1.93 -2.68
CA GLN A 442 -9.49 0.66 -2.03
C GLN A 442 -8.86 0.80 -0.62
N PHE A 443 -8.09 1.86 -0.37
CA PHE A 443 -7.35 2.01 0.89
C PHE A 443 -7.77 3.27 1.67
N GLY A 444 -7.87 4.44 1.05
CA GLY A 444 -8.25 5.68 1.73
C GLY A 444 -9.66 5.64 2.33
N SER A 445 -10.66 5.21 1.56
CA SER A 445 -12.03 5.06 2.06
C SER A 445 -12.15 3.97 3.13
N ARG A 446 -11.37 2.88 2.98
CA ARG A 446 -11.31 1.80 3.97
C ARG A 446 -10.67 2.28 5.28
N PHE A 447 -9.60 3.06 5.22
CA PHE A 447 -8.98 3.69 6.39
C PHE A 447 -9.99 4.55 7.16
N ALA A 448 -10.79 5.37 6.49
CA ALA A 448 -11.82 6.19 7.10
C ALA A 448 -12.92 5.32 7.76
N ALA A 449 -13.46 4.35 7.03
CA ALA A 449 -14.53 3.48 7.51
C ALA A 449 -14.09 2.66 8.75
N LEU A 450 -12.89 2.07 8.70
CA LEU A 450 -12.35 1.29 9.82
C LEU A 450 -12.01 2.17 11.04
N SER A 451 -11.58 3.42 10.81
CA SER A 451 -11.36 4.38 11.90
C SER A 451 -12.67 4.72 12.62
N ALA A 452 -13.77 4.90 11.89
CA ALA A 452 -15.10 5.13 12.46
C ALA A 452 -15.63 3.90 13.22
N GLU A 453 -15.43 2.70 12.67
CA GLU A 453 -15.80 1.45 13.31
C GLU A 453 -15.06 1.25 14.65
N LEU A 454 -13.72 1.46 14.65
CA LEU A 454 -12.91 1.37 15.86
C LEU A 454 -13.30 2.39 16.92
N LEU A 455 -13.60 3.64 16.53
CA LEU A 455 -14.10 4.63 17.48
C LEU A 455 -15.41 4.19 18.13
N SER A 456 -16.34 3.64 17.33
CA SER A 456 -17.59 3.09 17.85
C SER A 456 -17.38 1.94 18.82
N MET A 457 -16.43 1.04 18.52
CA MET A 457 -16.06 -0.10 19.38
C MET A 457 -15.43 0.34 20.71
N LEU A 458 -14.66 1.43 20.70
CA LEU A 458 -13.90 1.94 21.85
C LEU A 458 -14.63 3.05 22.61
N ALA A 459 -15.83 3.46 22.16
CA ALA A 459 -16.60 4.52 22.80
C ALA A 459 -17.00 4.14 24.24
N PRO A 460 -17.03 5.10 25.18
CA PRO A 460 -17.52 4.86 26.52
C PRO A 460 -18.95 4.30 26.50
N GLY A 461 -19.16 3.14 27.13
CA GLY A 461 -20.46 2.47 27.15
C GLY A 461 -20.78 1.59 25.92
N ALA A 462 -19.86 1.46 24.96
CA ALA A 462 -20.02 0.54 23.85
C ALA A 462 -20.13 -0.92 24.33
N PRO A 463 -20.88 -1.77 23.62
CA PRO A 463 -20.91 -3.22 23.90
C PRO A 463 -19.51 -3.82 23.85
N LYS A 464 -19.22 -4.79 24.73
CA LYS A 464 -17.93 -5.46 24.72
C LYS A 464 -17.72 -6.22 23.40
N VAL A 465 -16.68 -5.87 22.67
CA VAL A 465 -16.27 -6.54 21.42
C VAL A 465 -15.24 -7.62 21.76
N VAL A 466 -15.25 -8.71 21.01
CA VAL A 466 -14.24 -9.77 21.12
C VAL A 466 -12.88 -9.23 20.65
N ASP A 467 -11.83 -9.51 21.39
CA ASP A 467 -10.50 -8.91 21.15
C ASP A 467 -9.93 -9.25 19.76
N SER A 468 -10.18 -10.44 19.22
CA SER A 468 -9.78 -10.80 17.87
C SER A 468 -10.44 -9.93 16.79
N VAL A 469 -11.70 -9.52 16.98
CA VAL A 469 -12.40 -8.60 16.08
C VAL A 469 -11.80 -7.20 16.18
N LEU A 470 -11.56 -6.70 17.39
CA LEU A 470 -10.93 -5.39 17.61
C LEU A 470 -9.54 -5.34 16.95
N VAL A 471 -8.72 -6.36 17.19
CA VAL A 471 -7.36 -6.47 16.62
C VAL A 471 -7.41 -6.54 15.10
N SER A 472 -8.30 -7.35 14.52
CA SER A 472 -8.47 -7.42 13.06
C SER A 472 -8.77 -6.04 12.46
N ARG A 473 -9.73 -5.30 13.02
CA ARG A 473 -10.10 -3.97 12.54
C ARG A 473 -8.98 -2.95 12.71
N TRP A 474 -8.24 -3.04 13.81
CA TRP A 474 -7.09 -2.19 14.07
C TRP A 474 -5.94 -2.44 13.07
N LEU A 475 -5.61 -3.71 12.79
CA LEU A 475 -4.60 -4.09 11.81
C LEU A 475 -5.00 -3.64 10.38
N GLU A 476 -6.23 -3.96 9.98
CA GLU A 476 -6.77 -3.58 8.67
C GLU A 476 -6.79 -2.04 8.46
N ARG A 477 -7.13 -1.30 9.52
CA ARG A 477 -7.12 0.18 9.50
C ARG A 477 -5.70 0.71 9.30
N ASN A 478 -4.73 0.15 10.03
CA ASN A 478 -3.35 0.60 9.97
C ASN A 478 -2.72 0.28 8.60
N ASP A 479 -2.99 -0.90 8.05
CA ASP A 479 -2.56 -1.24 6.70
C ASP A 479 -3.19 -0.32 5.65
N ALA A 480 -4.50 -0.11 5.72
CA ALA A 480 -5.20 0.76 4.78
C ALA A 480 -4.66 2.21 4.81
N GLN A 481 -4.31 2.74 5.99
CA GLN A 481 -3.69 4.05 6.14
C GLN A 481 -2.35 4.15 5.44
N ASN A 482 -1.53 3.11 5.55
CA ASN A 482 -0.12 3.17 5.22
C ASN A 482 0.20 2.78 3.77
N TYR A 483 -0.76 2.28 2.97
CA TYR A 483 -0.58 2.15 1.54
C TYR A 483 -0.65 3.51 0.87
N VAL A 484 0.48 3.97 0.35
CA VAL A 484 0.60 5.24 -0.35
C VAL A 484 0.93 5.01 -1.82
N MET A 485 0.48 5.93 -2.64
CA MET A 485 0.89 6.03 -4.03
C MET A 485 2.05 7.01 -4.16
N LEU A 486 3.10 6.60 -4.82
CA LEU A 486 4.25 7.41 -5.23
C LEU A 486 4.19 7.60 -6.74
N GLY A 487 4.25 8.84 -7.20
CA GLY A 487 4.05 9.23 -8.59
C GLY A 487 2.80 10.10 -8.80
N ASP A 488 2.50 10.40 -10.04
CA ASP A 488 1.36 11.24 -10.44
C ASP A 488 0.03 10.50 -10.26
N PRO A 489 -0.90 11.01 -9.44
CA PRO A 489 -2.15 10.33 -9.12
C PRO A 489 -3.11 10.18 -10.32
N ALA A 490 -2.97 10.98 -11.36
CA ALA A 490 -3.76 10.87 -12.58
C ALA A 490 -3.17 9.88 -13.61
N ALA A 491 -1.97 9.35 -13.36
CA ALA A 491 -1.38 8.34 -14.22
C ALA A 491 -2.24 7.07 -14.25
N ARG A 492 -2.35 6.45 -15.44
CA ARG A 492 -3.13 5.24 -15.68
C ARG A 492 -2.44 4.32 -16.67
N ILE A 493 -2.73 3.04 -16.60
CA ILE A 493 -2.26 2.09 -17.61
C ILE A 493 -3.05 2.32 -18.91
N ARG A 494 -2.36 2.62 -19.99
CA ARG A 494 -2.94 2.82 -21.33
C ARG A 494 -3.12 1.45 -22.01
N ILE A 495 -4.17 0.75 -21.65
CA ILE A 495 -4.43 -0.66 -22.01
C ILE A 495 -4.47 -0.87 -23.52
N ASP A 496 -5.02 0.10 -24.26
CA ASP A 496 -5.15 0.13 -25.71
C ASP A 496 -3.80 0.27 -26.44
N LYS A 497 -2.75 0.63 -25.74
CA LYS A 497 -1.40 0.85 -26.26
C LYS A 497 -0.40 -0.22 -25.86
N LEU A 498 -0.78 -1.12 -24.94
CA LEU A 498 0.09 -2.19 -24.47
C LEU A 498 0.32 -3.24 -25.57
N THR A 499 1.50 -3.81 -25.57
CA THR A 499 1.84 -4.90 -26.46
C THR A 499 1.18 -6.21 -25.99
N VAL A 500 0.32 -6.78 -26.81
CA VAL A 500 -0.24 -8.11 -26.54
C VAL A 500 0.84 -9.15 -26.82
N SER A 501 1.16 -9.99 -25.83
CA SER A 501 2.04 -11.14 -26.05
C SER A 501 1.36 -12.05 -27.06
N ALA A 502 2.06 -12.45 -28.11
CA ALA A 502 1.59 -13.54 -28.97
C ALA A 502 1.46 -14.79 -28.07
N THR A 503 0.26 -15.30 -27.95
CA THR A 503 -0.07 -16.56 -27.25
C THR A 503 0.58 -17.73 -27.95
#